data_1ec740d734bfd208f8f53a4875916424
#
_entry.id   1ec740d734bfd208f8f53a4875916424
#
_cell.length_a   1.000
_cell.length_b   1.000
_cell.length_c   1.000
_cell.angle_alpha   90.00
_cell.angle_beta   90.00
_cell.angle_gamma   90.00
#
_symmetry.space_group_name_H-M   'P 1'
#
loop_
_entity.id
_entity.type
_entity.pdbx_description
1 polymer ?
#
loop_
_entity_poly.entity_id
_entity_poly.type
_entity_poly.pdbx_seq_one_letter_code
_entity_poly.pdbx_strand_id
1 'polypeptide(L)'
;ENIQFTVDPLPVIVNNLITIKQCDDGEGAENDGITLHDLTESQLLFSNDYENETFEYYEDKDLTNKIENPTAFYNDPLYDEIWVKITTANGCERISKTQNGDDRLKIEITVGASQISPTFMQDQNTFYTVCDDSPANNQDGISIFSSDVIKEINDKLIASRAIFQDQNIRVTLH
;
A
#
# COMPACT_ATOMS: atom_id res chain seq x y z
N GLU A 1 -53.70 4.78 -23.45
CA GLU A 1 -52.52 5.07 -22.61
C GLU A 1 -51.26 4.69 -23.38
N ASN A 2 -50.36 5.64 -23.54
CA ASN A 2 -49.04 5.36 -24.12
C ASN A 2 -48.05 5.00 -22.96
N ILE A 3 -47.49 3.80 -23.02
CA ILE A 3 -46.42 3.39 -22.10
C ILE A 3 -45.09 3.76 -22.76
N GLN A 4 -44.29 4.57 -22.09
CA GLN A 4 -42.95 4.93 -22.53
C GLN A 4 -41.94 4.13 -21.73
N PHE A 5 -40.97 3.47 -22.38
CA PHE A 5 -39.87 2.78 -21.78
C PHE A 5 -38.58 3.59 -21.98
N THR A 6 -37.83 3.78 -20.93
CA THR A 6 -36.50 4.38 -20.95
C THR A 6 -35.48 3.33 -20.49
N VAL A 7 -34.37 3.24 -21.18
CA VAL A 7 -33.24 2.38 -20.77
C VAL A 7 -32.08 3.31 -20.45
N ASP A 8 -31.68 3.30 -19.19
CA ASP A 8 -30.55 4.08 -18.72
C ASP A 8 -29.24 3.31 -18.86
N PRO A 9 -28.12 3.97 -19.19
CA PRO A 9 -26.84 3.31 -19.33
C PRO A 9 -26.26 2.90 -17.97
N LEU A 10 -25.50 1.80 -17.96
CA LEU A 10 -24.68 1.39 -16.83
C LEU A 10 -23.45 2.30 -16.70
N PRO A 11 -22.82 2.40 -15.51
CA PRO A 11 -21.52 3.04 -15.34
C PRO A 11 -20.47 2.52 -16.34
N VAL A 12 -19.67 3.42 -16.88
CA VAL A 12 -18.58 3.08 -17.82
C VAL A 12 -17.27 2.95 -17.06
N ILE A 13 -16.82 1.72 -16.88
CA ILE A 13 -15.64 1.42 -16.07
C ILE A 13 -14.35 1.53 -16.90
N VAL A 14 -13.45 2.40 -16.45
CA VAL A 14 -12.11 2.60 -17.04
C VAL A 14 -11.17 1.49 -16.54
N ASN A 15 -11.01 1.38 -15.22
CA ASN A 15 -10.21 0.35 -14.58
C ASN A 15 -11.05 -0.43 -13.58
N ASN A 16 -10.79 -1.73 -13.47
CA ASN A 16 -11.44 -2.58 -12.46
C ASN A 16 -10.56 -2.85 -11.23
N LEU A 17 -9.26 -2.59 -11.35
CA LEU A 17 -8.29 -2.71 -10.28
C LEU A 17 -7.51 -1.40 -10.12
N ILE A 18 -7.51 -0.87 -8.91
CA ILE A 18 -6.65 0.23 -8.49
C ILE A 18 -5.69 -0.30 -7.44
N THR A 19 -4.42 0.02 -7.58
CA THR A 19 -3.40 -0.37 -6.60
C THR A 19 -2.87 0.86 -5.90
N ILE A 20 -2.99 0.89 -4.58
CA ILE A 20 -2.42 1.91 -3.70
C ILE A 20 -1.19 1.31 -3.01
N LYS A 21 -0.05 1.98 -3.14
CA LYS A 21 1.18 1.61 -2.43
C LYS A 21 1.60 2.81 -1.59
N GLN A 22 1.63 2.62 -0.29
CA GLN A 22 1.97 3.66 0.67
C GLN A 22 3.01 3.14 1.65
N CYS A 23 3.87 4.05 2.14
CA CYS A 23 4.70 3.74 3.29
C CYS A 23 3.87 3.92 4.56
N ASP A 24 4.19 3.13 5.58
CA ASP A 24 3.64 3.31 6.92
C ASP A 24 3.88 4.76 7.39
N ASP A 25 2.84 5.46 7.77
CA ASP A 25 2.88 6.89 8.12
C ASP A 25 3.09 7.14 9.61
N GLY A 26 3.13 6.06 10.42
CA GLY A 26 3.29 6.14 11.87
C GLY A 26 2.03 6.60 12.61
N GLU A 27 0.87 6.67 11.95
CA GLU A 27 -0.39 6.83 12.63
C GLU A 27 -0.74 5.53 13.38
N GLY A 28 -0.79 5.60 14.70
CA GLY A 28 -0.95 4.43 15.56
C GLY A 28 0.37 4.02 16.20
N ALA A 29 0.95 2.91 15.77
CA ALA A 29 2.27 2.45 16.17
C ALA A 29 3.22 2.49 14.97
N GLU A 30 4.46 2.94 15.17
CA GLU A 30 5.46 2.93 14.11
C GLU A 30 5.68 1.51 13.57
N ASN A 31 5.64 1.35 12.26
CA ASN A 31 5.84 0.10 11.54
C ASN A 31 4.84 -1.01 11.93
N ASP A 32 3.58 -0.66 12.13
CA ASP A 32 2.48 -1.63 12.33
C ASP A 32 1.80 -2.05 11.00
N GLY A 33 2.16 -1.40 9.90
CA GLY A 33 1.63 -1.67 8.58
C GLY A 33 0.22 -1.12 8.35
N ILE A 34 -0.24 -0.23 9.22
CA ILE A 34 -1.53 0.43 9.17
C ILE A 34 -1.33 1.89 8.79
N THR A 35 -2.15 2.39 7.88
CA THR A 35 -2.10 3.79 7.46
C THR A 35 -3.49 4.29 7.07
N LEU A 36 -3.68 5.59 7.12
CA LEU A 36 -4.94 6.24 6.79
C LEU A 36 -5.06 6.48 5.29
N HIS A 37 -6.19 6.10 4.72
CA HIS A 37 -6.49 6.25 3.30
C HIS A 37 -7.77 7.05 3.07
N ASP A 38 -7.76 7.93 2.07
CA ASP A 38 -8.97 8.46 1.44
C ASP A 38 -9.28 7.64 0.19
N LEU A 39 -10.21 6.68 0.32
CA LEU A 39 -10.59 5.81 -0.79
C LEU A 39 -11.31 6.56 -1.90
N THR A 40 -11.88 7.75 -1.61
CA THR A 40 -12.63 8.53 -2.58
C THR A 40 -11.73 9.12 -3.67
N GLU A 41 -10.44 9.29 -3.42
CA GLU A 41 -9.47 9.72 -4.43
C GLU A 41 -9.34 8.73 -5.60
N SER A 42 -9.74 7.47 -5.39
CA SER A 42 -9.73 6.44 -6.43
C SER A 42 -10.88 6.55 -7.44
N GLN A 43 -11.94 7.31 -7.15
CA GLN A 43 -13.15 7.38 -7.98
C GLN A 43 -12.87 7.76 -9.43
N LEU A 44 -12.03 8.78 -9.62
CA LEU A 44 -11.62 9.24 -10.95
C LEU A 44 -10.85 8.19 -11.77
N LEU A 45 -10.28 7.18 -11.10
CA LEU A 45 -9.55 6.09 -11.75
C LEU A 45 -10.49 4.96 -12.19
N PHE A 46 -11.65 4.82 -11.54
CA PHE A 46 -12.66 3.82 -11.90
C PHE A 46 -13.56 4.29 -13.04
N SER A 47 -14.00 5.56 -13.02
CA SER A 47 -14.95 6.11 -14.00
C SER A 47 -14.59 7.54 -14.37
N ASN A 48 -14.80 7.88 -15.67
CA ASN A 48 -14.66 9.26 -16.15
C ASN A 48 -15.84 10.15 -15.75
N ASP A 49 -16.98 9.56 -15.36
CA ASP A 49 -18.18 10.27 -14.94
C ASP A 49 -18.40 10.24 -13.42
N TYR A 50 -17.30 10.03 -12.68
CA TYR A 50 -17.29 9.82 -11.22
C TYR A 50 -18.04 10.90 -10.43
N GLU A 51 -18.11 12.14 -10.93
CA GLU A 51 -18.79 13.25 -10.27
C GLU A 51 -20.33 13.09 -10.27
N ASN A 52 -20.88 12.33 -11.22
CA ASN A 52 -22.31 12.05 -11.37
C ASN A 52 -22.70 10.65 -10.89
N GLU A 53 -21.74 9.91 -10.33
CA GLU A 53 -21.92 8.55 -9.86
C GLU A 53 -21.74 8.47 -8.34
N THR A 54 -22.35 7.48 -7.72
CA THR A 54 -22.21 7.18 -6.30
C THR A 54 -21.31 5.96 -6.12
N PHE A 55 -20.31 6.08 -5.27
CA PHE A 55 -19.36 5.01 -4.95
C PHE A 55 -19.63 4.49 -3.54
N GLU A 56 -19.71 3.17 -3.41
CA GLU A 56 -19.78 2.48 -2.14
C GLU A 56 -18.61 1.50 -2.04
N TYR A 57 -17.99 1.44 -0.85
CA TYR A 57 -16.80 0.66 -0.56
C TYR A 57 -17.12 -0.41 0.46
N TYR A 58 -16.53 -1.59 0.31
CA TYR A 58 -16.80 -2.76 1.15
C TYR A 58 -15.51 -3.52 1.44
N GLU A 59 -15.39 -4.03 2.67
CA GLU A 59 -14.26 -4.85 3.11
C GLU A 59 -14.34 -6.31 2.60
N ASP A 60 -15.48 -6.70 2.03
CA ASP A 60 -15.69 -8.06 1.54
C ASP A 60 -16.25 -8.12 0.12
N LYS A 61 -15.90 -9.19 -0.59
CA LYS A 61 -16.32 -9.44 -1.97
C LYS A 61 -17.83 -9.55 -2.15
N ASP A 62 -18.55 -10.00 -1.11
CA ASP A 62 -19.99 -10.20 -1.17
C ASP A 62 -20.78 -8.90 -0.90
N LEU A 63 -20.07 -7.78 -0.66
CA LEU A 63 -20.61 -6.44 -0.44
C LEU A 63 -21.56 -6.39 0.77
N THR A 64 -21.19 -7.08 1.84
CA THR A 64 -22.00 -7.17 3.07
C THR A 64 -21.47 -6.26 4.17
N ASN A 65 -20.15 -5.99 4.19
CA ASN A 65 -19.50 -5.14 5.19
C ASN A 65 -19.13 -3.78 4.56
N LYS A 66 -20.06 -2.84 4.63
CA LYS A 66 -19.88 -1.51 4.03
C LYS A 66 -18.96 -0.64 4.87
N ILE A 67 -18.03 0.03 4.23
CA ILE A 67 -17.18 1.05 4.85
C ILE A 67 -17.96 2.35 4.96
N GLU A 68 -18.25 2.76 6.19
CA GLU A 68 -19.08 3.93 6.48
C GLU A 68 -18.32 5.26 6.29
N ASN A 69 -17.01 5.25 6.48
CA ASN A 69 -16.18 6.45 6.33
C ASN A 69 -15.02 6.22 5.34
N PRO A 70 -15.29 6.27 4.03
CA PRO A 70 -14.28 6.01 3.00
C PRO A 70 -13.20 7.11 2.90
N THR A 71 -13.44 8.29 3.45
CA THR A 71 -12.44 9.38 3.47
C THR A 71 -11.41 9.25 4.58
N ALA A 72 -11.63 8.32 5.51
CA ALA A 72 -10.72 8.05 6.62
C ALA A 72 -10.79 6.55 6.96
N PHE A 73 -10.23 5.74 6.08
CA PHE A 73 -10.18 4.29 6.19
C PHE A 73 -8.79 3.83 6.63
N TYR A 74 -8.73 2.96 7.64
CA TYR A 74 -7.51 2.28 8.06
C TYR A 74 -7.49 0.86 7.48
N ASN A 75 -6.43 0.51 6.78
CA ASN A 75 -6.26 -0.81 6.19
C ASN A 75 -5.93 -1.88 7.24
N ASP A 76 -6.19 -3.14 6.91
CA ASP A 76 -5.58 -4.27 7.60
C ASP A 76 -4.05 -4.27 7.42
N PRO A 77 -3.27 -4.75 8.44
CA PRO A 77 -1.81 -4.66 8.38
C PRO A 77 -1.20 -5.24 7.12
N LEU A 78 -0.34 -4.45 6.45
CA LEU A 78 0.46 -4.76 5.27
C LEU A 78 -0.30 -4.82 3.95
N TYR A 79 -1.50 -5.40 3.92
CA TYR A 79 -2.26 -5.62 2.68
C TYR A 79 -3.75 -5.67 2.97
N ASP A 80 -4.52 -5.02 2.10
CA ASP A 80 -5.98 -5.04 2.17
C ASP A 80 -6.60 -5.02 0.78
N GLU A 81 -7.83 -5.54 0.65
CA GLU A 81 -8.65 -5.51 -0.56
C GLU A 81 -10.01 -4.85 -0.27
N ILE A 82 -10.28 -3.75 -0.95
CA ILE A 82 -11.54 -3.02 -0.83
C ILE A 82 -12.34 -3.21 -2.11
N TRP A 83 -13.58 -3.66 -1.97
CA TRP A 83 -14.50 -3.90 -3.08
C TRP A 83 -15.38 -2.68 -3.33
N VAL A 84 -15.67 -2.39 -4.62
CA VAL A 84 -16.33 -1.15 -5.01
C VAL A 84 -17.61 -1.45 -5.78
N LYS A 85 -18.68 -0.70 -5.44
CA LYS A 85 -19.92 -0.63 -6.20
C LYS A 85 -20.11 0.79 -6.69
N ILE A 86 -20.45 0.93 -7.96
CA ILE A 86 -20.70 2.23 -8.60
C ILE A 86 -22.15 2.27 -9.07
N THR A 87 -22.85 3.35 -8.76
CA THR A 87 -24.27 3.54 -9.10
C THR A 87 -24.46 4.88 -9.81
N THR A 88 -25.11 4.87 -10.96
CA THR A 88 -25.48 6.10 -11.68
C THR A 88 -26.62 6.85 -10.97
N ALA A 89 -26.84 8.10 -11.33
CA ALA A 89 -27.95 8.91 -10.81
C ALA A 89 -29.33 8.26 -11.02
N ASN A 90 -29.48 7.41 -12.04
CA ASN A 90 -30.73 6.69 -12.35
C ASN A 90 -30.82 5.31 -11.67
N GLY A 91 -29.87 4.96 -10.80
CA GLY A 91 -29.88 3.74 -10.00
C GLY A 91 -29.34 2.49 -10.73
N CYS A 92 -28.65 2.65 -11.88
CA CYS A 92 -28.00 1.54 -12.55
C CYS A 92 -26.66 1.21 -11.85
N GLU A 93 -26.50 -0.03 -11.37
CA GLU A 93 -25.34 -0.44 -10.56
C GLU A 93 -24.33 -1.25 -11.35
N ARG A 94 -23.05 -1.12 -10.97
CA ARG A 94 -21.94 -1.92 -11.49
C ARG A 94 -20.93 -2.27 -10.39
N ILE A 95 -20.53 -3.54 -10.39
CA ILE A 95 -19.57 -4.12 -9.43
C ILE A 95 -18.40 -4.81 -10.13
N SER A 96 -18.40 -4.82 -11.46
CA SER A 96 -17.37 -5.44 -12.31
C SER A 96 -17.26 -4.69 -13.64
N LYS A 97 -16.11 -4.75 -14.28
CA LYS A 97 -15.88 -4.10 -15.57
C LYS A 97 -16.65 -4.77 -16.70
N THR A 98 -16.72 -6.10 -16.68
CA THR A 98 -17.52 -6.88 -17.64
C THR A 98 -18.77 -7.47 -17.00
N GLN A 99 -19.71 -7.91 -17.83
CA GLN A 99 -20.94 -8.55 -17.34
C GLN A 99 -20.72 -9.95 -16.77
N ASN A 100 -19.59 -10.57 -17.06
CA ASN A 100 -19.27 -11.93 -16.60
C ASN A 100 -18.84 -11.99 -15.13
N GLY A 101 -18.55 -10.85 -14.49
CA GLY A 101 -18.29 -10.75 -13.05
C GLY A 101 -16.90 -11.20 -12.58
N ASP A 102 -16.02 -11.64 -13.49
CA ASP A 102 -14.67 -12.12 -13.12
C ASP A 102 -13.71 -10.96 -12.81
N ASP A 103 -14.01 -9.76 -13.31
CA ASP A 103 -13.23 -8.54 -13.17
C ASP A 103 -13.92 -7.52 -12.24
N ARG A 104 -14.10 -7.95 -10.99
CA ARG A 104 -14.70 -7.13 -9.93
C ARG A 104 -13.93 -5.83 -9.72
N LEU A 105 -14.67 -4.77 -9.37
CA LEU A 105 -14.07 -3.49 -9.02
C LEU A 105 -13.47 -3.58 -7.64
N LYS A 106 -12.16 -3.32 -7.53
CA LYS A 106 -11.47 -3.35 -6.24
C LYS A 106 -10.28 -2.40 -6.17
N ILE A 107 -9.94 -2.03 -4.96
CA ILE A 107 -8.68 -1.37 -4.58
C ILE A 107 -7.83 -2.38 -3.83
N GLU A 108 -6.57 -2.53 -4.23
CA GLU A 108 -5.55 -3.26 -3.48
C GLU A 108 -4.64 -2.26 -2.78
N ILE A 109 -4.57 -2.33 -1.46
CA ILE A 109 -3.71 -1.50 -0.63
C ILE A 109 -2.52 -2.33 -0.18
N THR A 110 -1.32 -1.80 -0.35
CA THR A 110 -0.09 -2.41 0.15
C THR A 110 0.69 -1.36 0.92
N VAL A 111 0.97 -1.65 2.19
CA VAL A 111 1.73 -0.76 3.08
C VAL A 111 3.14 -1.32 3.26
N GLY A 112 4.14 -0.49 3.01
CA GLY A 112 5.54 -0.78 3.20
C GLY A 112 6.11 -0.01 4.39
N ALA A 113 7.21 -0.51 4.97
CA ALA A 113 7.90 0.20 6.05
C ALA A 113 8.40 1.57 5.59
N SER A 114 8.11 2.62 6.37
CA SER A 114 8.54 3.99 6.08
C SER A 114 9.93 4.30 6.61
N GLN A 115 10.30 3.70 7.71
CA GLN A 115 11.55 4.02 8.40
C GLN A 115 12.16 2.83 9.12
N ILE A 116 13.43 2.97 9.41
CA ILE A 116 14.16 2.05 10.28
C ILE A 116 13.68 2.31 11.71
N SER A 117 13.37 1.24 12.46
CA SER A 117 12.92 1.35 13.85
C SER A 117 13.83 2.29 14.67
N PRO A 118 13.25 3.16 15.50
CA PRO A 118 14.01 3.97 16.45
C PRO A 118 14.95 3.16 17.33
N THR A 119 14.59 1.92 17.64
CA THR A 119 15.46 1.01 18.43
C THR A 119 16.77 0.72 17.70
N PHE A 120 16.76 0.56 16.38
CA PHE A 120 17.98 0.42 15.60
C PHE A 120 18.81 1.70 15.62
N MET A 121 18.15 2.86 15.52
CA MET A 121 18.82 4.17 15.58
C MET A 121 19.35 4.51 16.96
N GLN A 122 18.75 3.97 18.04
CA GLN A 122 19.21 4.18 19.42
C GLN A 122 20.41 3.33 19.80
N ASP A 123 20.63 2.20 19.15
CA ASP A 123 21.82 1.35 19.37
C ASP A 123 23.05 1.91 18.63
N GLN A 124 23.27 3.23 18.80
CA GLN A 124 24.39 3.95 18.20
C GLN A 124 25.76 3.57 18.79
N ASN A 125 25.80 2.64 19.74
CA ASN A 125 27.05 2.15 20.32
C ASN A 125 27.70 1.02 19.52
N THR A 126 27.08 0.53 18.46
CA THR A 126 27.69 -0.46 17.59
C THR A 126 28.49 0.23 16.49
N PHE A 127 29.74 0.54 16.79
CA PHE A 127 30.66 1.04 15.79
C PHE A 127 31.34 -0.15 15.12
N TYR A 128 31.22 -0.21 13.79
CA TYR A 128 32.01 -1.14 12.99
C TYR A 128 33.31 -0.45 12.61
N THR A 129 34.43 -0.91 13.20
CA THR A 129 35.76 -0.38 12.92
C THR A 129 36.59 -1.43 12.22
N VAL A 130 37.27 -1.03 11.16
CA VAL A 130 38.30 -1.83 10.51
C VAL A 130 39.60 -1.04 10.47
N CYS A 131 40.72 -1.73 10.47
CA CYS A 131 41.98 -1.09 10.20
C CYS A 131 42.07 -0.80 8.70
N ASP A 132 42.72 0.30 8.35
CA ASP A 132 43.12 0.57 6.97
C ASP A 132 44.16 -0.50 6.56
N ASP A 133 43.71 -1.42 5.71
CA ASP A 133 44.49 -2.61 5.32
C ASP A 133 44.63 -2.76 3.81
N SER A 134 44.39 -1.68 3.09
CA SER A 134 44.51 -1.68 1.62
C SER A 134 45.94 -2.11 1.22
N PRO A 135 46.09 -3.18 0.43
CA PRO A 135 47.42 -3.66 0.01
C PRO A 135 48.17 -2.67 -0.87
N ALA A 136 47.49 -1.66 -1.41
CA ALA A 136 48.09 -0.64 -2.26
C ALA A 136 48.57 0.59 -1.46
N ASN A 137 47.80 0.97 -0.41
CA ASN A 137 48.14 2.11 0.45
C ASN A 137 47.38 1.97 1.77
N ASN A 138 48.09 1.66 2.86
CA ASN A 138 47.52 1.41 4.18
C ASN A 138 47.25 2.69 5.00
N GLN A 139 47.19 3.86 4.35
CA GLN A 139 46.88 5.15 4.98
C GLN A 139 45.98 6.01 4.10
N ASP A 140 45.18 5.39 3.22
CA ASP A 140 44.28 6.13 2.32
C ASP A 140 42.85 6.27 2.92
N GLY A 141 42.60 5.66 4.08
CA GLY A 141 41.26 5.69 4.72
C GLY A 141 40.24 4.78 4.02
N ILE A 142 40.71 3.86 3.16
CA ILE A 142 39.83 2.94 2.42
C ILE A 142 40.06 1.51 2.98
N SER A 143 38.96 0.88 3.38
CA SER A 143 39.00 -0.50 3.85
C SER A 143 37.77 -1.28 3.40
N ILE A 144 37.87 -2.61 3.39
CA ILE A 144 36.77 -3.50 2.98
C ILE A 144 36.11 -4.09 4.26
N PHE A 145 34.82 -3.77 4.44
CA PHE A 145 34.04 -4.47 5.44
C PHE A 145 33.71 -5.88 4.96
N SER A 146 33.87 -6.86 5.85
CA SER A 146 33.55 -8.25 5.53
C SER A 146 32.07 -8.44 5.25
N SER A 147 31.73 -9.45 4.46
CA SER A 147 30.33 -9.85 4.21
C SER A 147 29.56 -10.15 5.50
N ASP A 148 30.26 -10.59 6.55
CA ASP A 148 29.64 -10.91 7.84
C ASP A 148 29.16 -9.66 8.57
N VAL A 149 29.93 -8.55 8.52
CA VAL A 149 29.51 -7.25 9.07
C VAL A 149 28.28 -6.72 8.34
N ILE A 150 28.28 -6.78 7.01
CA ILE A 150 27.13 -6.34 6.20
C ILE A 150 25.90 -7.20 6.52
N LYS A 151 26.10 -8.51 6.67
CA LYS A 151 25.03 -9.44 7.07
C LYS A 151 24.50 -9.10 8.47
N GLU A 152 25.35 -8.85 9.45
CA GLU A 152 24.96 -8.48 10.81
C GLU A 152 24.11 -7.19 10.83
N ILE A 153 24.52 -6.16 10.08
CA ILE A 153 23.77 -4.91 9.95
C ILE A 153 22.38 -5.21 9.35
N ASN A 154 22.34 -6.02 8.31
CA ASN A 154 21.10 -6.37 7.63
C ASN A 154 20.17 -7.17 8.55
N ASP A 155 20.70 -8.16 9.28
CA ASP A 155 19.93 -8.96 10.24
C ASP A 155 19.35 -8.10 11.37
N LYS A 156 20.10 -7.12 11.87
CA LYS A 156 19.63 -6.16 12.88
C LYS A 156 18.53 -5.23 12.33
N LEU A 157 18.70 -4.75 11.10
CA LEU A 157 17.68 -3.94 10.41
C LEU A 157 16.38 -4.72 10.25
N ILE A 158 16.45 -5.96 9.77
CA ILE A 158 15.29 -6.83 9.59
C ILE A 158 14.61 -7.10 10.94
N ALA A 159 15.39 -7.46 11.96
CA ALA A 159 14.86 -7.76 13.29
C ALA A 159 14.17 -6.57 13.96
N SER A 160 14.58 -5.35 13.64
CA SER A 160 13.97 -4.11 14.17
C SER A 160 12.64 -3.74 13.54
N ARG A 161 12.20 -4.44 12.49
CA ARG A 161 11.06 -4.03 11.63
C ARG A 161 9.77 -4.79 11.90
N ALA A 162 9.64 -5.48 13.01
CA ALA A 162 8.42 -6.19 13.41
C ALA A 162 7.77 -6.98 12.26
N ILE A 163 6.59 -6.57 11.80
CA ILE A 163 5.83 -7.25 10.75
C ILE A 163 6.42 -7.15 9.34
N PHE A 164 7.38 -6.25 9.12
CA PHE A 164 8.00 -6.05 7.80
C PHE A 164 9.28 -6.90 7.59
N GLN A 165 9.52 -7.92 8.41
CA GLN A 165 10.74 -8.75 8.36
C GLN A 165 11.01 -9.40 7.00
N ASP A 166 9.95 -9.74 6.26
CA ASP A 166 10.06 -10.41 4.96
C ASP A 166 10.26 -9.43 3.78
N GLN A 167 10.26 -8.12 4.03
CA GLN A 167 10.48 -7.14 2.98
C GLN A 167 11.96 -7.02 2.63
N ASN A 168 12.26 -7.03 1.33
CA ASN A 168 13.62 -6.82 0.82
C ASN A 168 14.11 -5.39 1.10
N ILE A 169 15.09 -5.27 1.98
CA ILE A 169 15.81 -4.01 2.22
C ILE A 169 17.11 -4.05 1.45
N ARG A 170 17.40 -2.97 0.74
CA ARG A 170 18.72 -2.74 0.18
C ARG A 170 19.49 -1.78 1.08
N VAL A 171 20.58 -2.27 1.69
CA VAL A 171 21.53 -1.44 2.42
C VAL A 171 22.61 -0.99 1.44
N THR A 172 22.82 0.31 1.33
CA THR A 172 23.94 0.91 0.60
C THR A 172 24.83 1.63 1.62
N LEU A 173 26.11 1.25 1.65
CA LEU A 173 27.12 1.99 2.41
C LEU A 173 27.71 3.07 1.50
N HIS A 174 27.77 4.29 2.01
CA HIS A 174 28.36 5.46 1.33
C HIS A 174 29.60 5.91 2.06
#